data_1a1e0ae80481acc694f126b0f114f5de
#
_entry.id   1a1e0ae80481acc694f126b0f114f5de
#
_cell.length_a   1.000
_cell.length_b   1.000
_cell.length_c   1.000
_cell.angle_alpha   90.00
_cell.angle_beta   90.00
_cell.angle_gamma   90.00
#
_symmetry.space_group_name_H-M   'P 1'
#
loop_
_entity.id
_entity.type
_entity.pdbx_description
1 polymer ?
#
loop_
_entity_poly.entity_id
_entity_poly.type
_entity_poly.pdbx_seq_one_letter_code
_entity_poly.pdbx_strand_id
1 'polypeptide(L)'
;KNLEVSHRDYLSILRDLRVLPGVKKVFVRSGVRYDYLMYDQDDTFFRELVQYHISGQLKVAPEHVSDKVLDTMGKCNHALYEKFREKYLALNKEYGMNQFLVPYLMSSHPGCDLNDAIELACYLKSINHIPQQVQDFYPTPATISTTMYWTGLDPMTMKPVYVARDPHEKQLQRALI
;
A
#
# COMPACT_ATOMS: atom_id res chain seq x y z
N LYS A 1 -1.53 12.32 14.15
CA LYS A 1 -0.63 11.84 15.23
C LYS A 1 -1.37 11.48 16.53
N ASN A 2 -2.66 11.82 16.67
CA ASN A 2 -3.45 11.58 17.89
C ASN A 2 -4.60 10.59 17.66
N LEU A 3 -4.56 9.81 16.60
CA LEU A 3 -5.57 8.79 16.33
C LEU A 3 -5.20 7.53 17.12
N GLU A 4 -6.09 7.09 17.99
CA GLU A 4 -6.03 5.77 18.58
C GLU A 4 -6.47 4.76 17.53
N VAL A 5 -5.56 3.87 17.14
CA VAL A 5 -5.84 2.88 16.10
C VAL A 5 -6.47 1.65 16.75
N SER A 6 -7.69 1.36 16.36
CA SER A 6 -8.41 0.16 16.79
C SER A 6 -9.34 -0.34 15.68
N HIS A 7 -9.33 -1.64 15.42
CA HIS A 7 -10.24 -2.27 14.46
C HIS A 7 -11.39 -3.03 15.16
N ARG A 8 -11.59 -2.81 16.46
CA ARG A 8 -12.59 -3.55 17.28
C ARG A 8 -13.99 -3.47 16.70
N ASP A 9 -14.44 -2.25 16.35
CA ASP A 9 -15.79 -2.05 15.82
C ASP A 9 -15.95 -2.69 14.43
N TYR A 10 -14.92 -2.57 13.58
CA TYR A 10 -14.92 -3.22 12.27
C TYR A 10 -14.99 -4.75 12.42
N LEU A 11 -14.19 -5.30 13.32
CA LEU A 11 -14.20 -6.74 13.62
C LEU A 11 -15.56 -7.21 14.14
N SER A 12 -16.19 -6.44 15.03
CA SER A 12 -17.54 -6.75 15.53
C SER A 12 -18.54 -6.86 14.38
N ILE A 13 -18.57 -5.88 13.47
CA ILE A 13 -19.45 -5.92 12.29
C ILE A 13 -19.20 -7.17 11.43
N LEU A 14 -17.94 -7.51 11.18
CA LEU A 14 -17.60 -8.70 10.38
C LEU A 14 -18.05 -10.00 11.06
N ARG A 15 -17.92 -10.09 12.39
CA ARG A 15 -18.39 -11.23 13.17
C ARG A 15 -19.91 -11.35 13.14
N ASP A 16 -20.63 -10.25 13.32
CA ASP A 16 -22.08 -10.20 13.27
C ASP A 16 -22.60 -10.62 11.89
N LEU A 17 -22.00 -10.11 10.82
CA LEU A 17 -22.36 -10.49 9.46
C LEU A 17 -22.12 -11.98 9.17
N ARG A 18 -21.07 -12.56 9.76
CA ARG A 18 -20.70 -13.97 9.55
C ARG A 18 -21.70 -14.97 10.15
N VAL A 19 -22.43 -14.56 11.17
CA VAL A 19 -23.41 -15.44 11.87
C VAL A 19 -24.84 -15.25 11.37
N LEU A 20 -25.09 -14.35 10.42
CA LEU A 20 -26.43 -14.14 9.85
C LEU A 20 -26.92 -15.38 9.10
N PRO A 21 -28.20 -15.73 9.25
CA PRO A 21 -28.79 -16.85 8.50
C PRO A 21 -28.60 -16.69 6.98
N GLY A 22 -28.13 -17.74 6.32
CA GLY A 22 -27.92 -17.77 4.88
C GLY A 22 -26.59 -17.17 4.42
N VAL A 23 -25.83 -16.49 5.28
CA VAL A 23 -24.48 -16.00 4.95
C VAL A 23 -23.48 -17.15 5.11
N LYS A 24 -22.79 -17.49 4.02
CA LYS A 24 -21.76 -18.53 4.01
C LYS A 24 -20.37 -17.98 4.31
N LYS A 25 -20.03 -16.81 3.76
CA LYS A 25 -18.72 -16.14 3.92
C LYS A 25 -18.89 -14.64 3.81
N VAL A 26 -18.06 -13.90 4.55
CA VAL A 26 -17.98 -12.44 4.49
C VAL A 26 -16.55 -12.06 4.13
N PHE A 27 -16.35 -11.43 2.97
CA PHE A 27 -15.04 -11.04 2.50
C PHE A 27 -14.86 -9.53 2.46
N VAL A 28 -13.71 -9.06 2.91
CA VAL A 28 -13.23 -7.69 2.72
C VAL A 28 -12.67 -7.60 1.30
N ARG A 29 -13.39 -6.92 0.41
CA ARG A 29 -13.02 -6.78 -1.01
C ARG A 29 -12.15 -5.56 -1.30
N SER A 30 -12.33 -4.50 -0.53
CA SER A 30 -11.53 -3.29 -0.63
C SER A 30 -10.10 -3.52 -0.11
N GLY A 31 -9.17 -2.67 -0.51
CA GLY A 31 -7.84 -2.64 0.09
C GLY A 31 -7.90 -2.28 1.57
N VAL A 32 -6.92 -2.74 2.34
CA VAL A 32 -6.77 -2.41 3.76
C VAL A 32 -5.58 -1.46 3.97
N ARG A 33 -5.70 -0.61 5.00
CA ARG A 33 -4.62 0.23 5.49
C ARG A 33 -3.68 -0.63 6.34
N TYR A 34 -2.67 -1.23 5.69
CA TYR A 34 -1.72 -2.13 6.34
C TYR A 34 -0.93 -1.46 7.47
N ASP A 35 -0.67 -0.15 7.34
CA ASP A 35 -0.02 0.64 8.37
C ASP A 35 -0.87 0.68 9.66
N TYR A 36 -2.17 0.87 9.56
CA TYR A 36 -3.06 0.83 10.72
C TYR A 36 -3.18 -0.57 11.32
N LEU A 37 -3.14 -1.63 10.51
CA LEU A 37 -3.06 -2.99 11.05
C LEU A 37 -1.81 -3.21 11.91
N MET A 38 -0.70 -2.58 11.54
CA MET A 38 0.56 -2.68 12.29
C MET A 38 0.63 -1.77 13.51
N TYR A 39 -0.17 -0.71 13.55
CA TYR A 39 -0.26 0.22 14.69
C TYR A 39 -1.32 -0.21 15.73
N ASP A 40 -2.25 -1.09 15.36
CA ASP A 40 -3.22 -1.64 16.32
C ASP A 40 -2.49 -2.51 17.33
N GLN A 41 -2.71 -2.23 18.61
CA GLN A 41 -2.11 -3.00 19.71
C GLN A 41 -2.76 -4.38 19.87
N ASP A 42 -4.00 -4.54 19.36
CA ASP A 42 -4.72 -5.80 19.33
C ASP A 42 -4.65 -6.40 17.93
N ASP A 43 -3.91 -7.49 17.75
CA ASP A 43 -3.75 -8.15 16.46
C ASP A 43 -4.91 -9.10 16.07
N THR A 44 -5.96 -9.16 16.91
CA THR A 44 -7.11 -10.05 16.68
C THR A 44 -7.78 -9.78 15.34
N PHE A 45 -7.96 -8.51 14.98
CA PHE A 45 -8.52 -8.16 13.68
C PHE A 45 -7.66 -8.68 12.52
N PHE A 46 -6.33 -8.51 12.57
CA PHE A 46 -5.44 -8.98 11.52
C PHE A 46 -5.49 -10.50 11.38
N ARG A 47 -5.52 -11.22 12.50
CA ARG A 47 -5.64 -12.68 12.53
C ARG A 47 -6.96 -13.15 11.91
N GLU A 48 -8.09 -12.61 12.33
CA GLU A 48 -9.39 -12.99 11.80
C GLU A 48 -9.59 -12.55 10.34
N LEU A 49 -9.04 -11.41 9.96
CA LEU A 49 -9.02 -10.96 8.57
C LEU A 49 -8.41 -12.05 7.66
N VAL A 50 -7.22 -12.54 8.01
CA VAL A 50 -6.52 -13.59 7.26
C VAL A 50 -7.31 -14.89 7.28
N GLN A 51 -7.82 -15.29 8.43
CA GLN A 51 -8.47 -16.60 8.61
C GLN A 51 -9.84 -16.67 7.91
N TYR A 52 -10.63 -15.59 7.92
CA TYR A 52 -12.04 -15.65 7.53
C TYR A 52 -12.48 -14.68 6.43
N HIS A 53 -11.74 -13.58 6.22
CA HIS A 53 -12.27 -12.44 5.47
C HIS A 53 -11.51 -12.11 4.19
N ILE A 54 -10.57 -12.95 3.77
CA ILE A 54 -9.83 -12.82 2.50
C ILE A 54 -10.22 -13.96 1.56
N SER A 55 -10.65 -13.60 0.35
CA SER A 55 -11.10 -14.55 -0.66
C SER A 55 -9.99 -15.14 -1.54
N GLY A 56 -8.72 -15.04 -1.09
CA GLY A 56 -7.51 -15.49 -1.82
C GLY A 56 -6.54 -14.37 -2.16
N GLN A 57 -6.98 -13.12 -2.22
CA GLN A 57 -6.13 -11.96 -2.49
C GLN A 57 -6.43 -10.83 -1.52
N LEU A 58 -5.38 -10.24 -0.95
CA LEU A 58 -5.45 -9.02 -0.16
C LEU A 58 -4.77 -7.88 -0.90
N LYS A 59 -5.54 -6.82 -1.19
CA LYS A 59 -5.05 -5.61 -1.85
C LYS A 59 -4.49 -4.65 -0.82
N VAL A 60 -3.30 -4.14 -1.06
CA VAL A 60 -2.63 -3.14 -0.23
C VAL A 60 -1.94 -2.11 -1.11
N ALA A 61 -1.73 -0.91 -0.61
CA ALA A 61 -1.18 0.19 -1.37
C ALA A 61 0.15 0.69 -0.75
N PRO A 62 1.25 -0.06 -0.88
CA PRO A 62 2.58 0.43 -0.50
C PRO A 62 3.03 1.58 -1.40
N GLU A 63 2.61 1.61 -2.65
CA GLU A 63 2.87 2.58 -3.72
C GLU A 63 4.31 2.61 -4.20
N HIS A 64 5.30 2.58 -3.32
CA HIS A 64 6.73 2.63 -3.62
C HIS A 64 7.56 1.96 -2.53
N VAL A 65 8.89 1.85 -2.75
CA VAL A 65 9.85 1.33 -1.75
C VAL A 65 10.86 2.39 -1.30
N SER A 66 11.12 3.41 -2.12
CA SER A 66 11.99 4.51 -1.73
C SER A 66 11.31 5.36 -0.65
N ASP A 67 11.92 5.44 0.53
CA ASP A 67 11.40 6.23 1.63
C ASP A 67 11.31 7.72 1.28
N LYS A 68 12.21 8.23 0.43
CA LYS A 68 12.15 9.60 -0.11
C LYS A 68 10.83 9.85 -0.85
N VAL A 69 10.40 8.90 -1.68
CA VAL A 69 9.15 8.99 -2.44
C VAL A 69 7.95 8.81 -1.52
N LEU A 70 8.01 7.85 -0.60
CA LEU A 70 6.96 7.61 0.38
C LEU A 70 6.71 8.82 1.28
N ASP A 71 7.76 9.53 1.70
CA ASP A 71 7.64 10.77 2.46
C ASP A 71 6.88 11.86 1.67
N THR A 72 7.17 12.02 0.37
CA THR A 72 6.43 12.97 -0.47
C THR A 72 4.96 12.56 -0.69
N MET A 73 4.66 11.28 -0.62
CA MET A 73 3.29 10.75 -0.64
C MET A 73 2.57 10.88 0.70
N GLY A 74 3.29 11.22 1.78
CA GLY A 74 2.75 11.21 3.15
C GLY A 74 2.43 9.80 3.65
N LYS A 75 3.18 8.80 3.18
CA LYS A 75 3.04 7.39 3.58
C LYS A 75 4.08 6.99 4.63
N CYS A 76 3.84 5.85 5.26
CA CYS A 76 4.81 5.22 6.14
C CYS A 76 6.02 4.69 5.34
N ASN A 77 7.15 4.51 6.01
CA ASN A 77 8.36 3.98 5.40
C ASN A 77 8.18 2.53 4.92
N HIS A 78 9.04 2.12 3.99
CA HIS A 78 9.02 0.78 3.40
C HIS A 78 9.22 -0.34 4.43
N ALA A 79 10.02 -0.11 5.46
CA ALA A 79 10.27 -1.10 6.50
C ALA A 79 8.98 -1.53 7.24
N LEU A 80 7.98 -0.65 7.37
CA LEU A 80 6.68 -1.03 7.94
C LEU A 80 5.90 -1.97 7.03
N TYR A 81 5.98 -1.75 5.70
CA TYR A 81 5.37 -2.65 4.73
C TYR A 81 6.00 -4.05 4.77
N GLU A 82 7.32 -4.15 4.88
CA GLU A 82 8.00 -5.44 5.01
C GLU A 82 7.57 -6.19 6.28
N LYS A 83 7.50 -5.53 7.42
CA LYS A 83 6.98 -6.12 8.66
C LYS A 83 5.54 -6.63 8.51
N PHE A 84 4.70 -5.85 7.83
CA PHE A 84 3.33 -6.27 7.52
C PHE A 84 3.33 -7.53 6.63
N ARG A 85 4.13 -7.52 5.56
CA ARG A 85 4.25 -8.65 4.61
C ARG A 85 4.71 -9.92 5.31
N GLU A 86 5.75 -9.84 6.13
CA GLU A 86 6.24 -10.96 6.93
C GLU A 86 5.16 -11.53 7.85
N LYS A 87 4.47 -10.66 8.60
CA LYS A 87 3.38 -11.07 9.49
C LYS A 87 2.22 -11.71 8.72
N TYR A 88 1.85 -11.14 7.57
CA TYR A 88 0.81 -11.69 6.70
C TYR A 88 1.16 -13.10 6.21
N LEU A 89 2.38 -13.32 5.74
CA LEU A 89 2.86 -14.63 5.28
C LEU A 89 2.93 -15.65 6.45
N ALA A 90 3.35 -15.21 7.62
CA ALA A 90 3.38 -16.04 8.81
C ALA A 90 1.97 -16.51 9.21
N LEU A 91 0.98 -15.59 9.21
CA LEU A 91 -0.42 -15.93 9.50
C LEU A 91 -1.02 -16.86 8.45
N ASN A 92 -0.71 -16.66 7.16
CA ASN A 92 -1.14 -17.59 6.10
C ASN A 92 -0.62 -19.01 6.35
N LYS A 93 0.65 -19.13 6.73
CA LYS A 93 1.26 -20.41 7.08
C LYS A 93 0.62 -21.01 8.34
N GLU A 94 0.40 -20.21 9.37
CA GLU A 94 -0.22 -20.62 10.66
C GLU A 94 -1.61 -21.20 10.44
N TYR A 95 -2.42 -20.55 9.58
CA TYR A 95 -3.81 -20.96 9.31
C TYR A 95 -3.96 -21.89 8.09
N GLY A 96 -2.88 -22.30 7.45
CA GLY A 96 -2.92 -23.14 6.27
C GLY A 96 -3.63 -22.48 5.07
N MET A 97 -3.55 -21.14 4.96
CA MET A 97 -4.18 -20.38 3.89
C MET A 97 -3.27 -20.26 2.67
N ASN A 98 -3.87 -20.24 1.48
CA ASN A 98 -3.18 -19.96 0.22
C ASN A 98 -3.69 -18.62 -0.33
N GLN A 99 -3.19 -17.53 0.25
CA GLN A 99 -3.60 -16.18 -0.10
C GLN A 99 -2.39 -15.36 -0.56
N PHE A 100 -2.65 -14.42 -1.47
CA PHE A 100 -1.61 -13.59 -2.09
C PHE A 100 -1.83 -12.12 -1.75
N LEU A 101 -0.72 -11.37 -1.58
CA LEU A 101 -0.75 -9.92 -1.55
C LEU A 101 -0.76 -9.38 -2.98
N VAL A 102 -1.60 -8.37 -3.20
CA VAL A 102 -1.64 -7.60 -4.44
C VAL A 102 -1.24 -6.16 -4.11
N PRO A 103 0.05 -5.83 -4.19
CA PRO A 103 0.53 -4.47 -3.95
C PRO A 103 0.16 -3.57 -5.13
N TYR A 104 -0.45 -2.44 -4.83
CA TYR A 104 -0.58 -1.34 -5.78
C TYR A 104 0.67 -0.50 -5.74
N LEU A 105 1.25 -0.27 -6.92
CA LEU A 105 2.47 0.48 -7.11
C LEU A 105 2.22 1.68 -8.02
N MET A 106 2.97 2.75 -7.81
CA MET A 106 2.84 3.98 -8.57
C MET A 106 4.20 4.42 -9.11
N SER A 107 4.25 4.71 -10.41
CA SER A 107 5.40 5.34 -11.07
C SER A 107 5.22 6.85 -11.20
N SER A 108 6.32 7.56 -11.33
CA SER A 108 6.37 8.99 -11.68
C SER A 108 5.62 9.93 -10.72
N HIS A 109 5.45 9.54 -9.45
CA HIS A 109 4.96 10.46 -8.41
C HIS A 109 5.96 11.61 -8.21
N PRO A 110 5.52 12.85 -7.91
CA PRO A 110 6.45 13.91 -7.48
C PRO A 110 7.41 13.41 -6.41
N GLY A 111 8.70 13.67 -6.57
CA GLY A 111 9.78 13.14 -5.73
C GLY A 111 10.43 11.88 -6.28
N CYS A 112 9.80 11.14 -7.20
CA CYS A 112 10.34 9.93 -7.81
C CYS A 112 11.20 10.27 -9.03
N ASP A 113 12.49 10.00 -8.95
CA ASP A 113 13.41 10.01 -10.09
C ASP A 113 13.72 8.60 -10.60
N LEU A 114 14.57 8.50 -11.62
CA LEU A 114 14.91 7.21 -12.23
C LEU A 114 15.62 6.26 -11.26
N ASN A 115 16.41 6.78 -10.32
CA ASN A 115 17.09 5.92 -9.32
C ASN A 115 16.09 5.29 -8.35
N ASP A 116 15.07 6.03 -7.95
CA ASP A 116 13.98 5.50 -7.12
C ASP A 116 13.21 4.40 -7.87
N ALA A 117 12.96 4.57 -9.17
CA ALA A 117 12.32 3.55 -9.99
C ALA A 117 13.18 2.29 -10.14
N ILE A 118 14.51 2.44 -10.26
CA ILE A 118 15.46 1.32 -10.26
C ILE A 118 15.45 0.60 -8.90
N GLU A 119 15.41 1.34 -7.79
CA GLU A 119 15.29 0.76 -6.45
C GLU A 119 14.04 -0.11 -6.32
N LEU A 120 12.89 0.38 -6.77
CA LEU A 120 11.64 -0.38 -6.80
C LEU A 120 11.76 -1.64 -7.68
N ALA A 121 12.34 -1.52 -8.88
CA ALA A 121 12.55 -2.66 -9.77
C ALA A 121 13.46 -3.73 -9.15
N CYS A 122 14.56 -3.32 -8.51
CA CYS A 122 15.46 -4.23 -7.81
C CYS A 122 14.75 -4.95 -6.65
N TYR A 123 13.95 -4.23 -5.89
CA TYR A 123 13.14 -4.83 -4.82
C TYR A 123 12.16 -5.87 -5.38
N LEU A 124 11.37 -5.53 -6.39
CA LEU A 124 10.41 -6.45 -7.00
C LEU A 124 11.08 -7.73 -7.52
N LYS A 125 12.24 -7.57 -8.15
CA LYS A 125 13.06 -8.70 -8.58
C LYS A 125 13.52 -9.55 -7.39
N SER A 126 13.94 -8.94 -6.29
CA SER A 126 14.43 -9.65 -5.11
C SER A 126 13.36 -10.52 -4.44
N ILE A 127 12.10 -10.08 -4.48
CA ILE A 127 10.96 -10.84 -3.95
C ILE A 127 10.26 -11.71 -4.99
N ASN A 128 10.82 -11.79 -6.22
CA ASN A 128 10.26 -12.51 -7.36
C ASN A 128 8.79 -12.15 -7.63
N HIS A 129 8.48 -10.87 -7.61
CA HIS A 129 7.14 -10.36 -7.84
C HIS A 129 7.06 -9.56 -9.14
N ILE A 130 6.13 -9.95 -10.01
CA ILE A 130 5.81 -9.20 -11.24
C ILE A 130 4.46 -8.52 -11.00
N PRO A 131 4.41 -7.19 -10.86
CA PRO A 131 3.16 -6.51 -10.62
C PRO A 131 2.24 -6.59 -11.83
N GLN A 132 0.96 -6.89 -11.59
CA GLN A 132 -0.04 -6.93 -12.65
C GLN A 132 -0.58 -5.54 -12.99
N GLN A 133 -0.48 -4.60 -12.07
CA GLN A 133 -0.95 -3.23 -12.22
C GLN A 133 0.05 -2.25 -11.64
N VAL A 134 0.55 -1.37 -12.48
CA VAL A 134 1.33 -0.18 -12.10
C VAL A 134 0.56 1.04 -12.58
N GLN A 135 0.31 1.96 -11.67
CA GLN A 135 -0.36 3.21 -11.99
C GLN A 135 0.67 4.34 -12.17
N ASP A 136 0.63 5.03 -13.31
CA ASP A 136 1.34 6.30 -13.42
C ASP A 136 0.65 7.35 -12.56
N PHE A 137 1.45 8.21 -11.94
CA PHE A 137 0.90 9.34 -11.21
C PHE A 137 0.02 10.20 -12.14
N TYR A 138 -1.22 10.40 -11.71
CA TYR A 138 -2.18 11.28 -12.36
C TYR A 138 -2.57 12.42 -11.42
N PRO A 139 -2.37 13.69 -11.84
CA PRO A 139 -2.71 14.84 -11.00
C PRO A 139 -4.21 14.90 -10.71
N THR A 140 -4.60 14.60 -9.49
CA THR A 140 -5.99 14.69 -9.03
C THR A 140 -6.21 16.05 -8.36
N PRO A 141 -7.23 16.83 -8.74
CA PRO A 141 -7.50 18.11 -8.12
C PRO A 141 -7.58 18.05 -6.59
N ALA A 142 -7.15 19.14 -5.94
CA ALA A 142 -7.19 19.31 -4.49
C ALA A 142 -6.29 18.35 -3.68
N THR A 143 -5.24 17.80 -4.28
CA THR A 143 -4.25 16.98 -3.57
C THR A 143 -2.90 17.70 -3.45
N ILE A 144 -2.17 17.40 -2.36
CA ILE A 144 -0.80 17.90 -2.12
C ILE A 144 0.11 17.48 -3.27
N SER A 145 0.03 16.23 -3.71
CA SER A 145 0.85 15.70 -4.82
C SER A 145 0.59 16.45 -6.14
N THR A 146 -0.63 16.87 -6.41
CA THR A 146 -0.95 17.69 -7.58
C THR A 146 -0.33 19.08 -7.48
N THR A 147 -0.32 19.67 -6.29
CA THR A 147 0.39 20.93 -6.07
C THR A 147 1.89 20.78 -6.33
N MET A 148 2.52 19.74 -5.79
CA MET A 148 3.92 19.42 -6.07
C MET A 148 4.17 19.24 -7.57
N TYR A 149 3.30 18.50 -8.26
CA TYR A 149 3.42 18.24 -9.70
C TYR A 149 3.45 19.52 -10.53
N TRP A 150 2.57 20.47 -10.25
CA TRP A 150 2.47 21.72 -11.01
C TRP A 150 3.53 22.75 -10.62
N THR A 151 3.80 22.89 -9.34
CA THR A 151 4.70 23.94 -8.82
C THR A 151 6.16 23.50 -8.76
N GLY A 152 6.46 22.21 -8.66
CA GLY A 152 7.80 21.70 -8.36
C GLY A 152 8.23 21.97 -6.92
N LEU A 153 7.28 22.31 -6.04
CA LEU A 153 7.55 22.62 -4.63
C LEU A 153 6.65 21.76 -3.73
N ASP A 154 7.19 21.31 -2.61
CA ASP A 154 6.40 20.73 -1.53
C ASP A 154 5.67 21.86 -0.78
N PRO A 155 4.33 21.91 -0.79
CA PRO A 155 3.59 23.00 -0.18
C PRO A 155 3.68 23.02 1.35
N MET A 156 4.12 21.93 1.98
CA MET A 156 4.27 21.85 3.43
C MET A 156 5.62 22.41 3.91
N THR A 157 6.66 22.31 3.09
CA THR A 157 8.03 22.71 3.45
C THR A 157 8.59 23.82 2.56
N MET A 158 7.94 24.12 1.43
CA MET A 158 8.37 25.05 0.37
C MET A 158 9.72 24.64 -0.28
N LYS A 159 10.15 23.40 -0.10
CA LYS A 159 11.36 22.87 -0.71
C LYS A 159 11.08 22.40 -2.14
N PRO A 160 12.07 22.51 -3.06
CA PRO A 160 11.96 21.94 -4.39
C PRO A 160 11.72 20.43 -4.35
N VAL A 161 10.83 19.97 -5.20
CA VAL A 161 10.52 18.54 -5.41
C VAL A 161 10.78 18.21 -6.87
N TYR A 162 11.49 17.11 -7.10
CA TYR A 162 11.68 16.59 -8.44
C TYR A 162 10.34 16.16 -9.05
N VAL A 163 10.16 16.48 -10.33
CA VAL A 163 8.96 16.06 -11.08
C VAL A 163 9.37 15.57 -12.47
N ALA A 164 9.16 14.31 -12.76
CA ALA A 164 9.34 13.74 -14.09
C ALA A 164 8.31 14.35 -15.05
N ARG A 165 8.73 15.33 -15.86
CA ARG A 165 7.87 16.02 -16.83
C ARG A 165 8.03 15.47 -18.24
N ASP A 166 9.19 14.89 -18.54
CA ASP A 166 9.45 14.28 -19.83
C ASP A 166 8.63 12.99 -19.99
N PRO A 167 7.80 12.86 -21.02
CA PRO A 167 7.05 11.63 -21.29
C PRO A 167 7.95 10.40 -21.46
N HIS A 168 9.14 10.56 -22.02
CA HIS A 168 10.09 9.46 -22.18
C HIS A 168 10.59 8.95 -20.82
N GLU A 169 10.92 9.85 -19.91
CA GLU A 169 11.32 9.47 -18.55
C GLU A 169 10.21 8.74 -17.79
N LYS A 170 8.95 9.21 -17.90
CA LYS A 170 7.81 8.51 -17.32
C LYS A 170 7.65 7.09 -17.86
N GLN A 171 7.83 6.92 -19.18
CA GLN A 171 7.81 5.60 -19.82
C GLN A 171 8.93 4.70 -19.30
N LEU A 172 10.15 5.24 -19.12
CA LEU A 172 11.26 4.49 -18.54
C LEU A 172 10.99 4.05 -17.11
N GLN A 173 10.52 4.96 -16.25
CA GLN A 173 10.16 4.62 -14.86
C GLN A 173 9.10 3.51 -14.81
N ARG A 174 8.08 3.59 -15.67
CA ARG A 174 7.03 2.58 -15.75
C ARG A 174 7.53 1.24 -16.29
N ALA A 175 8.43 1.26 -17.28
CA ALA A 175 8.96 0.05 -17.90
C ALA A 175 9.91 -0.75 -16.98
N LEU A 176 10.44 -0.11 -15.94
CA LEU A 176 11.28 -0.75 -14.93
C LEU A 176 10.47 -1.57 -13.90
N ILE A 177 9.21 -1.23 -13.70
CA ILE A 177 8.32 -1.84 -12.72
C ILE A 177 7.48 -2.93 -13.39
#